data_7d34b43fa66ac0dcc0c191fc8f3f8fa0
#
_entry.id   7d34b43fa66ac0dcc0c191fc8f3f8fa0
#
_cell.length_a   1.000
_cell.length_b   1.000
_cell.length_c   1.000
_cell.angle_alpha   90.00
_cell.angle_beta   90.00
_cell.angle_gamma   90.00
#
_symmetry.space_group_name_H-M   'P 1'
#
loop_
_entity.id
_entity.type
_entity.pdbx_description
1 polymer ?
#
loop_
_entity_poly.entity_id
_entity_poly.type
_entity_poly.pdbx_seq_one_letter_code
_entity_poly.pdbx_strand_id
1 'polypeptide(L)'
;MSLIVKLGKKGKRIVKKFITPVEKHTVGYTRRIERVKTSKRICAMTFDDGPMGMPASPDRFDGKSLTDVLLDTMKEYGARGSFDVIGDTSANYPDKAGKIGSAAWGGIKFDHYPDIHCDDKGGAEHNDRLIRRILEESHEITNHSYRHLIFGKKPFVYGAREHLNGLDDAVADLNRLHQLLKTKYDYTMTLSRPPHYVDKMPDGFTSYDAYDAMHYQYMAASFDGAGWLPSTHTDPEQALQAEVQAMIDPIRHALEKDPDFFCGQIIFQKDGYNMAKRTPVAFALGEQLKVLQEYGYQVVSVRELMEESPFADVGQDDPLFEKLVELAKDHAIVFSDNHLRLDDKMTIGELAMLLAPKKEAISRRVAKIRKTKKAGAYDGALSWCQENGILPTSAKAEQFVETLPEAYFEQTNDFTRRGVYAAYKK
;
A
#
# COMPACT_ATOMS: atom_id res chain seq x y z
N MET A 1 -10.14 -16.17 -23.99
CA MET A 1 -10.85 -14.90 -24.28
C MET A 1 -11.37 -14.35 -22.96
N SER A 2 -10.68 -13.35 -22.48
CA SER A 2 -10.57 -12.87 -21.08
C SER A 2 -11.92 -12.61 -20.40
N LEU A 3 -12.06 -13.06 -19.14
CA LEU A 3 -13.18 -12.78 -18.23
C LEU A 3 -13.42 -11.25 -18.05
N ILE A 4 -12.42 -10.44 -18.32
CA ILE A 4 -12.49 -8.97 -18.37
C ILE A 4 -13.45 -8.49 -19.50
N VAL A 5 -13.67 -9.25 -20.53
CA VAL A 5 -14.52 -8.87 -21.68
C VAL A 5 -16.02 -9.05 -21.38
N LYS A 6 -16.40 -9.84 -20.38
CA LYS A 6 -17.81 -10.08 -20.01
C LYS A 6 -18.33 -9.28 -18.79
N LEU A 7 -17.46 -8.56 -18.10
CA LEU A 7 -17.93 -7.52 -17.20
C LEU A 7 -18.44 -6.38 -18.07
N GLY A 8 -19.76 -6.24 -18.19
CA GLY A 8 -20.38 -5.15 -18.93
C GLY A 8 -19.82 -3.79 -18.50
N LYS A 9 -20.05 -2.73 -19.29
CA LYS A 9 -19.53 -1.38 -19.03
C LYS A 9 -19.66 -0.93 -17.56
N LYS A 10 -20.65 -1.46 -16.82
CA LYS A 10 -20.82 -1.25 -15.37
C LYS A 10 -19.75 -1.97 -14.53
N GLY A 11 -19.40 -3.21 -14.85
CA GLY A 11 -18.35 -3.97 -14.15
C GLY A 11 -16.96 -3.38 -14.38
N LYS A 12 -16.64 -2.98 -15.63
CA LYS A 12 -15.39 -2.25 -15.94
C LYS A 12 -15.29 -0.90 -15.22
N ARG A 13 -16.45 -0.25 -14.98
CA ARG A 13 -16.51 1.02 -14.25
C ARG A 13 -16.37 0.81 -12.74
N ILE A 14 -16.79 -0.33 -12.22
CA ILE A 14 -16.60 -0.74 -10.82
C ILE A 14 -15.13 -1.10 -10.58
N VAL A 15 -14.54 -1.96 -11.39
CA VAL A 15 -13.10 -2.32 -11.30
C VAL A 15 -12.21 -1.08 -11.48
N LYS A 16 -12.50 -0.20 -12.46
CA LYS A 16 -11.79 1.09 -12.58
C LYS A 16 -12.00 2.04 -11.39
N LYS A 17 -13.12 1.90 -10.64
CA LYS A 17 -13.36 2.71 -9.43
C LYS A 17 -12.69 2.13 -8.18
N PHE A 18 -12.46 0.82 -8.13
CA PHE A 18 -11.67 0.19 -7.06
C PHE A 18 -10.17 0.44 -7.23
N ILE A 19 -9.69 0.56 -8.48
CA ILE A 19 -8.34 1.01 -8.82
C ILE A 19 -8.44 2.52 -9.14
N THR A 20 -9.04 3.31 -8.27
CA THR A 20 -8.96 4.76 -8.42
C THR A 20 -7.51 5.15 -8.16
N PRO A 21 -6.84 5.86 -9.08
CA PRO A 21 -5.55 6.42 -8.77
C PRO A 21 -5.69 7.20 -7.47
N VAL A 22 -4.87 6.88 -6.49
CA VAL A 22 -4.77 7.68 -5.27
C VAL A 22 -4.62 9.12 -5.72
N GLU A 23 -5.48 10.00 -5.20
CA GLU A 23 -5.32 11.41 -5.49
C GLU A 23 -3.89 11.78 -5.09
N LYS A 24 -3.14 12.34 -6.04
CA LYS A 24 -1.75 12.76 -5.87
C LYS A 24 -1.67 13.91 -4.85
N HIS A 25 -1.83 13.59 -3.59
CA HIS A 25 -1.69 14.54 -2.51
C HIS A 25 -0.64 14.01 -1.56
N THR A 26 0.58 14.22 -1.93
CA THR A 26 1.64 14.07 -0.95
C THR A 26 1.58 15.18 0.04
N VAL A 27 1.82 14.76 1.22
CA VAL A 27 1.62 15.58 2.35
C VAL A 27 2.87 15.76 3.16
N GLY A 28 3.76 14.88 3.03
CA GLY A 28 4.97 14.85 3.76
C GLY A 28 5.98 13.99 3.04
N TYR A 29 6.64 13.13 3.77
CA TYR A 29 7.77 12.34 3.29
C TYR A 29 7.43 10.87 3.10
N THR A 30 6.15 10.52 3.28
CA THR A 30 5.61 9.21 2.96
C THR A 30 5.45 9.08 1.45
N ARG A 31 6.07 8.06 0.88
CA ARG A 31 5.93 7.68 -0.52
C ARG A 31 5.05 6.45 -0.62
N ARG A 32 4.28 6.39 -1.71
CA ARG A 32 3.55 5.19 -2.07
C ARG A 32 4.46 4.27 -2.89
N ILE A 33 4.78 3.12 -2.31
CA ILE A 33 5.62 2.10 -2.92
C ILE A 33 4.70 1.05 -3.55
N GLU A 34 4.63 0.99 -4.87
CA GLU A 34 3.83 0.00 -5.60
C GLU A 34 4.68 -0.89 -6.51
N ARG A 35 5.89 -0.45 -6.82
CA ARG A 35 6.91 -1.21 -7.53
C ARG A 35 8.27 -0.54 -7.34
N VAL A 36 9.34 -1.26 -7.66
CA VAL A 36 10.70 -0.69 -7.69
C VAL A 36 11.36 -0.91 -9.05
N LYS A 37 12.38 -0.12 -9.36
CA LYS A 37 13.16 -0.30 -10.58
C LYS A 37 14.27 -1.32 -10.33
N THR A 38 14.17 -2.47 -10.98
CA THR A 38 15.22 -3.50 -10.98
C THR A 38 15.14 -4.30 -12.28
N SER A 39 16.28 -4.81 -12.75
CA SER A 39 16.37 -5.78 -13.84
C SER A 39 16.44 -7.22 -13.32
N LYS A 40 16.55 -7.41 -12.01
CA LYS A 40 16.56 -8.75 -11.40
C LYS A 40 15.14 -9.32 -11.44
N ARG A 41 15.04 -10.64 -11.64
CA ARG A 41 13.75 -11.35 -11.56
C ARG A 41 13.37 -11.61 -10.11
N ILE A 42 13.05 -10.52 -9.42
CA ILE A 42 12.49 -10.50 -8.08
C ILE A 42 11.18 -9.72 -8.06
N CYS A 43 10.22 -10.19 -7.29
CA CYS A 43 8.96 -9.50 -7.03
C CYS A 43 8.56 -9.71 -5.57
N ALA A 44 7.65 -8.90 -5.05
CA ALA A 44 7.11 -9.10 -3.72
C ALA A 44 5.66 -9.59 -3.77
N MET A 45 5.25 -10.36 -2.76
CA MET A 45 3.85 -10.67 -2.48
C MET A 45 3.44 -10.11 -1.13
N THR A 46 2.24 -9.53 -1.08
CA THR A 46 1.64 -9.01 0.15
C THR A 46 0.34 -9.74 0.44
N PHE A 47 0.06 -9.99 1.74
CA PHE A 47 -1.10 -10.74 2.21
C PHE A 47 -1.86 -9.88 3.21
N ASP A 48 -3.02 -9.36 2.80
CA ASP A 48 -3.82 -8.43 3.61
C ASP A 48 -4.88 -9.15 4.46
N ASP A 49 -5.29 -8.51 5.54
CA ASP A 49 -6.39 -8.85 6.44
C ASP A 49 -6.08 -9.96 7.48
N GLY A 50 -4.88 -10.55 7.48
CA GLY A 50 -4.47 -11.57 8.42
C GLY A 50 -3.97 -11.04 9.79
N PRO A 51 -3.42 -11.92 10.64
CA PRO A 51 -3.40 -13.37 10.46
C PRO A 51 -4.76 -14.00 10.75
N MET A 52 -5.12 -15.01 9.95
CA MET A 52 -6.37 -15.74 10.06
C MET A 52 -6.15 -17.08 10.74
N GLY A 53 -6.69 -17.24 11.98
CA GLY A 53 -6.64 -18.47 12.74
C GLY A 53 -7.70 -19.50 12.35
N MET A 54 -8.69 -19.11 11.53
CA MET A 54 -9.73 -19.99 11.02
C MET A 54 -9.17 -21.00 10.01
N PRO A 55 -9.75 -22.21 9.92
CA PRO A 55 -9.36 -23.19 8.92
C PRO A 55 -9.40 -22.63 7.49
N ALA A 56 -8.39 -22.93 6.68
CA ALA A 56 -8.31 -22.54 5.28
C ALA A 56 -9.46 -23.12 4.44
N SER A 57 -9.93 -24.30 4.82
CA SER A 57 -11.09 -24.97 4.23
C SER A 57 -11.75 -25.87 5.27
N PRO A 58 -13.08 -26.09 5.19
CA PRO A 58 -13.77 -26.99 6.09
C PRO A 58 -13.28 -28.44 6.01
N ASP A 59 -12.84 -28.89 4.84
CA ASP A 59 -12.58 -30.29 4.48
C ASP A 59 -11.21 -30.56 3.87
N ARG A 60 -10.38 -29.50 3.77
CA ARG A 60 -9.03 -29.59 3.18
C ARG A 60 -7.99 -29.00 4.12
N PHE A 61 -6.70 -29.26 3.82
CA PHE A 61 -5.55 -28.77 4.59
C PHE A 61 -5.51 -29.26 6.04
N ASP A 62 -6.12 -30.38 6.36
CA ASP A 62 -6.09 -31.04 7.69
C ASP A 62 -6.47 -30.08 8.85
N GLY A 63 -7.39 -29.15 8.58
CA GLY A 63 -7.84 -28.16 9.55
C GLY A 63 -6.83 -27.05 9.86
N LYS A 64 -5.75 -26.94 9.09
CA LYS A 64 -4.78 -25.84 9.23
C LYS A 64 -5.46 -24.49 8.99
N SER A 65 -5.04 -23.49 9.75
CA SER A 65 -5.47 -22.11 9.54
C SER A 65 -5.04 -21.60 8.15
N LEU A 66 -5.74 -20.58 7.63
CA LEU A 66 -5.39 -20.00 6.35
C LEU A 66 -3.93 -19.50 6.35
N THR A 67 -3.55 -18.71 7.35
CA THR A 67 -2.18 -18.20 7.45
C THR A 67 -1.15 -19.33 7.54
N ASP A 68 -1.45 -20.46 8.25
CA ASP A 68 -0.54 -21.64 8.26
C ASP A 68 -0.35 -22.21 6.85
N VAL A 69 -1.43 -22.34 6.08
CA VAL A 69 -1.35 -22.87 4.70
C VAL A 69 -0.51 -21.95 3.80
N LEU A 70 -0.69 -20.64 3.94
CA LEU A 70 0.11 -19.66 3.18
C LEU A 70 1.60 -19.77 3.54
N LEU A 71 1.92 -19.83 4.83
CA LEU A 71 3.30 -19.96 5.31
C LEU A 71 3.94 -21.28 4.88
N ASP A 72 3.22 -22.41 4.99
CA ASP A 72 3.71 -23.72 4.51
C ASP A 72 4.03 -23.67 3.02
N THR A 73 3.13 -23.09 2.22
CA THR A 73 3.31 -22.94 0.78
C THR A 73 4.49 -22.03 0.46
N MET A 74 4.59 -20.87 1.11
CA MET A 74 5.73 -19.95 0.90
C MET A 74 7.06 -20.64 1.23
N LYS A 75 7.11 -21.42 2.32
CA LYS A 75 8.28 -22.18 2.73
C LYS A 75 8.67 -23.24 1.72
N GLU A 76 7.71 -23.97 1.17
CA GLU A 76 7.93 -25.01 0.13
C GLU A 76 8.64 -24.42 -1.10
N TYR A 77 8.29 -23.20 -1.48
CA TYR A 77 8.87 -22.50 -2.63
C TYR A 77 10.07 -21.61 -2.27
N GLY A 78 10.52 -21.60 -1.01
CA GLY A 78 11.61 -20.73 -0.57
C GLY A 78 11.31 -19.23 -0.71
N ALA A 79 10.02 -18.87 -0.71
CA ALA A 79 9.53 -17.53 -0.90
C ALA A 79 9.36 -16.81 0.46
N ARG A 80 9.50 -15.48 0.45
CA ARG A 80 9.16 -14.61 1.59
C ARG A 80 8.16 -13.56 1.14
N GLY A 81 7.24 -13.17 2.03
CA GLY A 81 6.20 -12.19 1.74
C GLY A 81 6.05 -11.16 2.83
N SER A 82 5.23 -10.14 2.57
CA SER A 82 4.83 -9.14 3.56
C SER A 82 3.38 -9.39 3.97
N PHE A 83 3.17 -9.69 5.25
CA PHE A 83 1.85 -9.90 5.83
C PHE A 83 1.34 -8.57 6.39
N ASP A 84 0.31 -8.00 5.75
CA ASP A 84 -0.30 -6.75 6.15
C ASP A 84 -1.39 -7.05 7.18
N VAL A 85 -0.98 -7.09 8.45
CA VAL A 85 -1.78 -7.64 9.53
C VAL A 85 -2.72 -6.60 10.13
N ILE A 86 -3.85 -7.07 10.64
CA ILE A 86 -4.78 -6.33 11.48
C ILE A 86 -4.60 -6.71 12.95
N GLY A 87 -5.07 -5.84 13.86
CA GLY A 87 -4.94 -6.09 15.31
C GLY A 87 -6.02 -7.02 15.84
N ASP A 88 -7.27 -6.60 15.66
CA ASP A 88 -8.45 -7.28 16.20
C ASP A 88 -9.66 -7.06 15.28
N THR A 89 -10.19 -8.14 14.74
CA THR A 89 -11.35 -8.11 13.83
C THR A 89 -12.65 -7.77 14.53
N SER A 90 -12.78 -8.07 15.83
CA SER A 90 -14.03 -7.90 16.60
C SER A 90 -14.50 -6.44 16.65
N ALA A 91 -13.58 -5.48 16.57
CA ALA A 91 -13.90 -4.06 16.62
C ALA A 91 -14.52 -3.50 15.31
N ASN A 92 -14.45 -4.25 14.22
CA ASN A 92 -15.03 -3.85 12.93
C ASN A 92 -16.42 -4.43 12.69
N TYR A 93 -16.88 -5.27 13.57
CA TYR A 93 -18.19 -5.92 13.46
C TYR A 93 -19.05 -5.67 14.72
N PRO A 94 -20.38 -5.66 14.57
CA PRO A 94 -21.11 -5.68 13.30
C PRO A 94 -21.03 -4.33 12.58
N ASP A 95 -20.95 -4.38 11.26
CA ASP A 95 -21.31 -3.21 10.49
C ASP A 95 -22.75 -2.83 10.86
N LYS A 96 -22.96 -1.63 11.30
CA LYS A 96 -24.31 -1.12 11.65
C LYS A 96 -25.23 -0.99 10.43
N ALA A 97 -24.89 -1.62 9.35
CA ALA A 97 -25.37 -1.39 8.02
C ALA A 97 -26.70 -2.08 7.71
N GLY A 98 -27.21 -2.91 8.58
CA GLY A 98 -28.43 -3.66 8.30
C GLY A 98 -28.17 -4.88 7.40
N LYS A 99 -29.20 -5.29 6.63
CA LYS A 99 -29.16 -6.55 5.87
C LYS A 99 -28.41 -6.42 4.55
N ILE A 100 -27.71 -7.49 4.18
CA ILE A 100 -27.12 -7.68 2.85
C ILE A 100 -28.15 -7.37 1.76
N GLY A 101 -27.75 -6.60 0.75
CA GLY A 101 -28.63 -6.17 -0.34
C GLY A 101 -29.49 -4.94 -0.04
N SER A 102 -29.51 -4.46 1.22
CA SER A 102 -30.23 -3.25 1.60
C SER A 102 -29.58 -1.98 1.02
N ALA A 103 -30.31 -0.87 1.04
CA ALA A 103 -29.79 0.43 0.62
C ALA A 103 -28.60 0.88 1.47
N ALA A 104 -28.55 0.51 2.76
CA ALA A 104 -27.42 0.78 3.65
C ALA A 104 -26.13 0.09 3.19
N TRP A 105 -26.24 -1.04 2.54
CA TRP A 105 -25.12 -1.77 1.91
C TRP A 105 -24.87 -1.34 0.45
N GLY A 106 -25.49 -0.26 -0.03
CA GLY A 106 -25.35 0.18 -1.40
C GLY A 106 -25.89 -0.81 -2.44
N GLY A 107 -26.80 -1.70 -2.03
CA GLY A 107 -27.37 -2.75 -2.87
C GLY A 107 -26.46 -3.96 -3.09
N ILE A 108 -25.32 -4.06 -2.40
CA ILE A 108 -24.40 -5.20 -2.49
C ILE A 108 -25.08 -6.44 -1.91
N LYS A 109 -25.07 -7.54 -2.67
CA LYS A 109 -25.77 -8.79 -2.36
C LYS A 109 -24.90 -9.83 -1.65
N PHE A 110 -23.67 -9.51 -1.30
CA PHE A 110 -22.74 -10.37 -0.58
C PHE A 110 -22.04 -9.59 0.52
N ASP A 111 -21.66 -10.27 1.58
CA ASP A 111 -20.92 -9.70 2.69
C ASP A 111 -19.47 -9.44 2.26
N HIS A 112 -18.95 -8.26 2.58
CA HIS A 112 -17.54 -7.92 2.36
C HIS A 112 -16.62 -8.57 3.38
N TYR A 113 -17.16 -8.92 4.55
CA TYR A 113 -16.43 -9.53 5.65
C TYR A 113 -17.17 -10.75 6.15
N PRO A 114 -17.29 -11.77 5.30
CA PRO A 114 -17.95 -12.99 5.72
C PRO A 114 -17.24 -13.55 6.95
N ASP A 115 -17.98 -13.70 8.04
CA ASP A 115 -17.52 -14.29 9.28
C ASP A 115 -16.37 -13.58 10.03
N ILE A 116 -15.88 -12.44 9.55
CA ILE A 116 -14.79 -11.72 10.24
C ILE A 116 -15.20 -11.35 11.68
N HIS A 117 -16.45 -11.02 11.87
CA HIS A 117 -17.06 -10.75 13.17
C HIS A 117 -17.20 -11.99 14.08
N CYS A 118 -17.19 -13.18 13.46
CA CYS A 118 -17.24 -14.46 14.15
C CYS A 118 -15.85 -15.07 14.32
N ASP A 119 -14.84 -14.45 13.72
CA ASP A 119 -13.46 -14.90 13.84
C ASP A 119 -12.80 -14.27 15.07
N ASP A 120 -13.07 -14.84 16.23
CA ASP A 120 -12.34 -14.57 17.46
C ASP A 120 -10.87 -15.02 17.39
N LYS A 121 -10.45 -15.63 16.28
CA LYS A 121 -9.10 -16.06 15.96
C LYS A 121 -8.45 -15.16 14.89
N GLY A 122 -9.11 -14.14 14.41
CA GLY A 122 -8.54 -13.18 13.45
C GLY A 122 -7.76 -12.06 14.12
N GLY A 123 -6.69 -11.62 13.46
CA GLY A 123 -5.85 -10.52 13.90
C GLY A 123 -4.73 -10.91 14.87
N ALA A 124 -3.81 -9.97 15.07
CA ALA A 124 -2.57 -10.17 15.82
C ALA A 124 -2.80 -10.39 17.33
N GLU A 125 -3.87 -9.83 17.91
CA GLU A 125 -4.18 -10.01 19.36
C GLU A 125 -4.44 -11.47 19.71
N HIS A 126 -5.04 -12.22 18.81
CA HIS A 126 -5.52 -13.58 19.05
C HIS A 126 -4.59 -14.67 18.49
N ASN A 127 -3.56 -14.29 17.72
CA ASN A 127 -2.74 -15.22 16.95
C ASN A 127 -1.24 -15.08 17.25
N ASP A 128 -0.86 -15.12 18.53
CA ASP A 128 0.55 -15.05 18.97
C ASP A 128 1.44 -16.08 18.23
N ARG A 129 0.97 -17.31 18.09
CA ARG A 129 1.69 -18.38 17.39
C ARG A 129 1.94 -18.03 15.90
N LEU A 130 0.93 -17.50 15.22
CA LEU A 130 1.06 -17.15 13.79
C LEU A 130 1.99 -15.96 13.60
N ILE A 131 1.89 -14.94 14.44
CA ILE A 131 2.80 -13.79 14.41
C ILE A 131 4.26 -14.25 14.61
N ARG A 132 4.52 -15.10 15.60
CA ARG A 132 5.88 -15.64 15.79
C ARG A 132 6.35 -16.42 14.58
N ARG A 133 5.50 -17.27 14.02
CA ARG A 133 5.81 -18.07 12.85
C ARG A 133 6.15 -17.20 11.64
N ILE A 134 5.38 -16.14 11.36
CA ILE A 134 5.66 -15.16 10.29
C ILE A 134 7.07 -14.58 10.46
N LEU A 135 7.43 -14.16 11.67
CA LEU A 135 8.73 -13.56 11.96
C LEU A 135 9.88 -14.58 11.92
N GLU A 136 9.70 -15.75 12.49
CA GLU A 136 10.71 -16.83 12.55
C GLU A 136 11.02 -17.40 11.15
N GLU A 137 10.04 -17.41 10.25
CA GLU A 137 10.23 -17.81 8.84
C GLU A 137 10.70 -16.63 7.95
N SER A 138 11.13 -15.52 8.58
CA SER A 138 11.72 -14.34 7.92
C SER A 138 10.79 -13.62 6.95
N HIS A 139 9.48 -13.68 7.17
CA HIS A 139 8.51 -12.82 6.49
C HIS A 139 8.47 -11.43 7.14
N GLU A 140 7.98 -10.46 6.40
CA GLU A 140 7.75 -9.11 6.90
C GLU A 140 6.32 -8.97 7.44
N ILE A 141 6.16 -8.20 8.53
CA ILE A 141 4.84 -7.77 9.00
C ILE A 141 4.69 -6.27 8.73
N THR A 142 3.56 -5.89 8.15
CA THR A 142 3.17 -4.51 7.87
C THR A 142 1.84 -4.17 8.56
N ASN A 143 1.48 -2.90 8.62
CA ASN A 143 0.36 -2.43 9.43
C ASN A 143 -0.89 -2.16 8.58
N HIS A 144 -1.91 -3.03 8.69
CA HIS A 144 -3.20 -2.86 8.01
C HIS A 144 -4.28 -2.23 8.92
N SER A 145 -3.88 -1.40 9.87
CA SER A 145 -4.65 -0.84 10.97
C SER A 145 -5.04 -1.86 12.06
N TYR A 146 -5.32 -1.38 13.26
CA TYR A 146 -5.68 -2.28 14.36
C TYR A 146 -7.09 -2.86 14.20
N ARG A 147 -8.07 -1.99 13.89
CA ARG A 147 -9.49 -2.37 13.80
C ARG A 147 -9.96 -2.69 12.39
N HIS A 148 -9.10 -2.59 11.39
CA HIS A 148 -9.46 -2.69 9.96
C HIS A 148 -10.60 -1.72 9.57
N LEU A 149 -10.68 -0.55 10.19
CA LEU A 149 -11.62 0.48 9.82
C LEU A 149 -11.12 1.27 8.63
N ILE A 150 -12.01 1.60 7.70
CA ILE A 150 -11.67 2.48 6.58
C ILE A 150 -11.35 3.89 7.09
N PHE A 151 -10.38 4.56 6.47
CA PHE A 151 -9.91 5.87 6.93
C PHE A 151 -10.94 6.99 6.75
N GLY A 152 -11.91 6.80 5.89
CA GLY A 152 -12.98 7.75 5.68
C GLY A 152 -14.15 7.18 4.91
N LYS A 153 -15.12 8.01 4.58
CA LYS A 153 -16.33 7.60 3.86
C LYS A 153 -16.00 7.12 2.45
N LYS A 154 -16.51 5.96 2.08
CA LYS A 154 -16.56 5.45 0.70
C LYS A 154 -18.03 5.23 0.30
N PRO A 155 -18.76 6.28 -0.05
CA PRO A 155 -20.23 6.28 -0.10
C PRO A 155 -20.84 5.21 -1.00
N PHE A 156 -20.12 4.85 -2.06
CA PHE A 156 -20.66 3.94 -3.07
C PHE A 156 -20.72 2.47 -2.62
N VAL A 157 -19.78 2.04 -1.77
CA VAL A 157 -19.65 0.63 -1.36
C VAL A 157 -19.84 0.47 0.14
N TYR A 158 -19.41 1.48 0.91
CA TYR A 158 -19.29 1.41 2.37
C TYR A 158 -20.02 2.57 3.05
N GLY A 159 -21.11 3.09 2.46
CA GLY A 159 -21.77 4.30 2.93
C GLY A 159 -22.25 4.26 4.39
N ALA A 160 -22.56 3.06 4.89
CA ALA A 160 -23.01 2.84 6.27
C ALA A 160 -21.94 2.25 7.19
N ARG A 161 -20.70 1.98 6.67
CA ARG A 161 -19.63 1.43 7.48
C ARG A 161 -19.08 2.44 8.46
N GLU A 162 -18.63 1.92 9.60
CA GLU A 162 -17.81 2.69 10.50
C GLU A 162 -16.47 3.04 9.83
N HIS A 163 -16.00 4.23 10.11
CA HIS A 163 -14.74 4.73 9.59
C HIS A 163 -14.03 5.54 10.68
N LEU A 164 -12.74 5.77 10.49
CA LEU A 164 -11.96 6.65 11.35
C LEU A 164 -12.46 8.09 11.24
N ASN A 165 -12.36 8.85 12.33
CA ASN A 165 -12.90 10.20 12.41
C ASN A 165 -11.95 11.26 11.85
N GLY A 166 -10.66 10.93 11.76
CA GLY A 166 -9.62 11.83 11.28
C GLY A 166 -8.23 11.37 11.66
N LEU A 167 -7.25 12.27 11.51
CA LEU A 167 -5.84 11.98 11.69
C LEU A 167 -5.50 11.38 13.05
N ASP A 168 -5.98 12.01 14.12
CA ASP A 168 -5.62 11.59 15.48
C ASP A 168 -6.17 10.18 15.80
N ASP A 169 -7.39 9.84 15.31
CA ASP A 169 -7.98 8.50 15.42
C ASP A 169 -7.20 7.48 14.57
N ALA A 170 -6.80 7.85 13.37
CA ALA A 170 -6.01 6.99 12.49
C ALA A 170 -4.62 6.70 13.08
N VAL A 171 -3.94 7.71 13.58
CA VAL A 171 -2.63 7.54 14.25
C VAL A 171 -2.77 6.68 15.51
N ALA A 172 -3.82 6.89 16.31
CA ALA A 172 -4.05 6.07 17.50
C ALA A 172 -4.31 4.60 17.14
N ASP A 173 -5.09 4.34 16.09
CA ASP A 173 -5.38 2.98 15.60
C ASP A 173 -4.11 2.27 15.09
N LEU A 174 -3.35 2.92 14.22
CA LEU A 174 -2.09 2.40 13.70
C LEU A 174 -1.06 2.16 14.82
N ASN A 175 -0.95 3.11 15.75
CA ASN A 175 -0.01 3.01 16.87
C ASN A 175 -0.38 1.88 17.82
N ARG A 176 -1.65 1.58 18.01
CA ARG A 176 -2.08 0.45 18.85
C ARG A 176 -1.50 -0.86 18.33
N LEU A 177 -1.60 -1.14 17.03
CA LEU A 177 -1.00 -2.33 16.42
C LEU A 177 0.53 -2.27 16.46
N HIS A 178 1.12 -1.11 16.18
CA HIS A 178 2.57 -0.91 16.26
C HIS A 178 3.12 -1.26 17.64
N GLN A 179 2.51 -0.75 18.70
CA GLN A 179 2.92 -1.01 20.07
C GLN A 179 2.70 -2.47 20.50
N LEU A 180 1.64 -3.12 20.01
CA LEU A 180 1.41 -4.54 20.20
C LEU A 180 2.60 -5.36 19.68
N LEU A 181 2.99 -5.14 18.41
CA LEU A 181 4.11 -5.85 17.78
C LEU A 181 5.43 -5.49 18.43
N LYS A 182 5.67 -4.23 18.74
CA LYS A 182 6.89 -3.76 19.40
C LYS A 182 7.06 -4.35 20.79
N THR A 183 5.99 -4.39 21.58
CA THR A 183 6.05 -4.85 22.97
C THR A 183 6.16 -6.38 23.09
N LYS A 184 5.38 -7.12 22.29
CA LYS A 184 5.32 -8.58 22.38
C LYS A 184 6.48 -9.28 21.65
N TYR A 185 6.98 -8.69 20.56
CA TYR A 185 7.90 -9.38 19.63
C TYR A 185 9.16 -8.58 19.32
N ASP A 186 9.33 -7.39 19.91
CA ASP A 186 10.40 -6.43 19.60
C ASP A 186 10.47 -6.08 18.10
N TYR A 187 9.33 -6.12 17.41
CA TYR A 187 9.25 -5.90 15.97
C TYR A 187 8.76 -4.48 15.66
N THR A 188 9.48 -3.79 14.77
CA THR A 188 9.15 -2.42 14.35
C THR A 188 8.66 -2.45 12.91
N MET A 189 7.39 -2.11 12.70
CA MET A 189 6.81 -1.96 11.37
C MET A 189 7.24 -0.63 10.73
N THR A 190 7.42 -0.62 9.43
CA THR A 190 7.82 0.55 8.64
C THR A 190 6.94 0.81 7.42
N LEU A 191 6.03 -0.12 7.13
CA LEU A 191 5.11 -0.07 6.01
C LEU A 191 3.68 -0.20 6.49
N SER A 192 2.75 0.41 5.76
CA SER A 192 1.32 0.31 6.01
C SER A 192 0.54 0.47 4.72
N ARG A 193 -0.61 -0.20 4.65
CA ARG A 193 -1.63 -0.05 3.60
C ARG A 193 -2.96 0.29 4.25
N PRO A 194 -3.70 1.33 3.77
CA PRO A 194 -4.99 1.64 4.36
C PRO A 194 -6.04 0.60 3.94
N PRO A 195 -6.91 0.15 4.84
CA PRO A 195 -8.01 -0.74 4.50
C PRO A 195 -8.78 -0.23 3.28
N HIS A 196 -8.99 -1.11 2.28
CA HIS A 196 -9.67 -0.81 1.03
C HIS A 196 -9.09 0.34 0.20
N TYR A 197 -7.85 0.76 0.43
CA TYR A 197 -7.23 1.93 -0.22
C TYR A 197 -8.06 3.21 -0.06
N VAL A 198 -8.71 3.39 1.09
CA VAL A 198 -9.42 4.64 1.41
C VAL A 198 -8.48 5.61 2.10
N ASP A 199 -8.08 6.65 1.37
CA ASP A 199 -7.06 7.60 1.83
C ASP A 199 -7.64 8.83 2.55
N LYS A 200 -8.77 9.36 2.07
CA LYS A 200 -9.32 10.63 2.58
C LYS A 200 -10.04 10.45 3.90
N MET A 201 -9.69 11.27 4.87
CA MET A 201 -10.35 11.35 6.17
C MET A 201 -11.36 12.50 6.24
N PRO A 202 -12.36 12.44 7.16
CA PRO A 202 -13.40 13.46 7.29
C PRO A 202 -12.88 14.84 7.69
N ASP A 203 -11.75 14.91 8.38
CA ASP A 203 -11.11 16.14 8.86
C ASP A 203 -10.20 16.84 7.82
N GLY A 204 -10.08 16.26 6.62
CA GLY A 204 -9.31 16.80 5.51
C GLY A 204 -7.87 16.30 5.41
N PHE A 205 -7.46 15.42 6.33
CA PHE A 205 -6.19 14.69 6.26
C PHE A 205 -6.34 13.44 5.38
N THR A 206 -5.22 12.76 5.15
CA THR A 206 -5.13 11.53 4.35
C THR A 206 -4.32 10.47 5.08
N SER A 207 -4.36 9.22 4.56
CA SER A 207 -3.50 8.14 5.03
C SER A 207 -2.01 8.50 5.01
N TYR A 208 -1.57 9.31 4.05
CA TYR A 208 -0.19 9.81 4.00
C TYR A 208 0.17 10.63 5.22
N ASP A 209 -0.74 11.47 5.72
CA ASP A 209 -0.51 12.25 6.95
C ASP A 209 -0.38 11.34 8.16
N ALA A 210 -1.19 10.30 8.25
CA ALA A 210 -1.12 9.32 9.32
C ALA A 210 0.19 8.51 9.25
N TYR A 211 0.59 8.08 8.06
CA TYR A 211 1.83 7.35 7.86
C TYR A 211 3.07 8.20 8.11
N ASP A 212 3.03 9.48 7.73
CA ASP A 212 4.11 10.41 8.02
C ASP A 212 4.29 10.62 9.54
N ALA A 213 3.18 10.69 10.29
CA ALA A 213 3.21 10.75 11.75
C ALA A 213 3.75 9.46 12.40
N MET A 214 3.56 8.30 11.75
CA MET A 214 4.02 6.99 12.20
C MET A 214 5.41 6.62 11.66
N HIS A 215 6.01 7.45 10.81
CA HIS A 215 7.25 7.15 10.06
C HIS A 215 7.13 5.90 9.16
N TYR A 216 5.96 5.69 8.57
CA TYR A 216 5.71 4.60 7.64
C TYR A 216 5.83 5.06 6.18
N GLN A 217 6.18 4.14 5.29
CA GLN A 217 5.91 4.27 3.87
C GLN A 217 4.55 3.63 3.55
N TYR A 218 3.92 4.14 2.50
CA TYR A 218 2.64 3.60 2.03
C TYR A 218 2.92 2.40 1.11
N MET A 219 2.67 1.19 1.60
CA MET A 219 2.76 -0.01 0.79
C MET A 219 1.54 -0.13 -0.12
N ALA A 220 1.76 -0.18 -1.43
CA ALA A 220 0.72 -0.44 -2.41
C ALA A 220 1.05 -1.69 -3.22
N ALA A 221 0.21 -2.02 -4.21
CA ALA A 221 0.48 -3.10 -5.13
C ALA A 221 0.33 -2.59 -6.56
N SER A 222 1.20 -3.06 -7.45
CA SER A 222 1.13 -2.80 -8.88
C SER A 222 0.35 -3.89 -9.63
N PHE A 223 0.15 -5.04 -9.00
CA PHE A 223 -0.58 -6.17 -9.57
C PHE A 223 -1.60 -6.72 -8.57
N ASP A 224 -2.86 -6.83 -8.99
CA ASP A 224 -3.95 -7.40 -8.20
C ASP A 224 -4.00 -8.92 -8.42
N GLY A 225 -3.77 -9.68 -7.35
CA GLY A 225 -3.84 -11.15 -7.36
C GLY A 225 -5.26 -11.72 -7.42
N ALA A 226 -6.31 -10.89 -7.47
CA ALA A 226 -7.73 -11.22 -7.70
C ALA A 226 -8.42 -12.11 -6.66
N GLY A 227 -7.77 -12.54 -5.60
CA GLY A 227 -8.29 -13.49 -4.60
C GLY A 227 -9.48 -12.98 -3.74
N TRP A 228 -9.87 -11.72 -3.87
CA TRP A 228 -10.97 -11.10 -3.14
C TRP A 228 -12.32 -11.15 -3.88
N LEU A 229 -12.33 -11.38 -5.20
CA LEU A 229 -13.53 -11.40 -6.03
C LEU A 229 -14.16 -12.79 -6.08
N PRO A 230 -15.50 -12.89 -5.88
CA PRO A 230 -16.19 -14.15 -6.04
C PRO A 230 -16.45 -14.46 -7.52
N SER A 231 -16.47 -15.74 -7.84
CA SER A 231 -16.97 -16.25 -9.11
C SER A 231 -18.49 -16.07 -9.22
N THR A 232 -18.99 -16.10 -10.45
CA THR A 232 -20.43 -16.09 -10.75
C THR A 232 -21.05 -17.50 -10.82
N HIS A 233 -20.25 -18.56 -10.67
CA HIS A 233 -20.77 -19.93 -10.64
C HIS A 233 -21.59 -20.16 -9.37
N THR A 234 -22.67 -20.93 -9.51
CA THR A 234 -23.56 -21.27 -8.38
C THR A 234 -23.10 -22.53 -7.65
N ASP A 235 -22.46 -23.44 -8.35
CA ASP A 235 -21.83 -24.61 -7.75
C ASP A 235 -20.56 -24.21 -6.98
N PRO A 236 -20.43 -24.58 -5.69
CA PRO A 236 -19.30 -24.14 -4.86
C PRO A 236 -17.92 -24.60 -5.36
N GLU A 237 -17.82 -25.83 -5.89
CA GLU A 237 -16.54 -26.36 -6.36
C GLU A 237 -16.13 -25.69 -7.67
N GLN A 238 -17.06 -25.54 -8.62
CA GLN A 238 -16.81 -24.80 -9.86
C GLN A 238 -16.50 -23.32 -9.58
N ALA A 239 -17.15 -22.74 -8.57
CA ALA A 239 -16.88 -21.38 -8.15
C ALA A 239 -15.45 -21.22 -7.61
N LEU A 240 -15.02 -22.13 -6.74
CA LEU A 240 -13.67 -22.15 -6.20
C LEU A 240 -12.62 -22.35 -7.31
N GLN A 241 -12.83 -23.33 -8.20
CA GLN A 241 -11.93 -23.57 -9.35
C GLN A 241 -11.79 -22.32 -10.23
N ALA A 242 -12.90 -21.65 -10.53
CA ALA A 242 -12.87 -20.43 -11.34
C ALA A 242 -12.15 -19.25 -10.62
N GLU A 243 -12.29 -19.16 -9.31
CA GLU A 243 -11.59 -18.15 -8.49
C GLU A 243 -10.08 -18.43 -8.44
N VAL A 244 -9.69 -19.69 -8.23
CA VAL A 244 -8.28 -20.13 -8.27
C VAL A 244 -7.67 -19.83 -9.64
N GLN A 245 -8.37 -20.18 -10.71
CA GLN A 245 -7.88 -19.94 -12.07
C GLN A 245 -7.76 -18.45 -12.38
N ALA A 246 -8.68 -17.61 -11.85
CA ALA A 246 -8.63 -16.16 -11.98
C ALA A 246 -7.43 -15.53 -11.26
N MET A 247 -6.83 -16.22 -10.29
CA MET A 247 -5.61 -15.78 -9.61
C MET A 247 -4.34 -16.21 -10.37
N ILE A 248 -4.37 -17.36 -11.05
CA ILE A 248 -3.19 -17.95 -11.72
C ILE A 248 -3.02 -17.41 -13.14
N ASP A 249 -4.09 -17.40 -13.94
CA ASP A 249 -4.02 -17.03 -15.36
C ASP A 249 -3.45 -15.65 -15.64
N PRO A 250 -3.77 -14.60 -14.88
CA PRO A 250 -3.20 -13.29 -15.13
C PRO A 250 -1.68 -13.22 -14.97
N ILE A 251 -1.12 -13.98 -14.01
CA ILE A 251 0.34 -14.09 -13.81
C ILE A 251 0.95 -14.83 -15.02
N ARG A 252 0.40 -15.97 -15.39
CA ARG A 252 0.87 -16.76 -16.53
C ARG A 252 0.86 -15.95 -17.82
N HIS A 253 -0.28 -15.33 -18.16
CA HIS A 253 -0.40 -14.51 -19.37
C HIS A 253 0.51 -13.28 -19.38
N ALA A 254 0.77 -12.67 -18.23
CA ALA A 254 1.71 -11.55 -18.15
C ALA A 254 3.13 -12.01 -18.50
N LEU A 255 3.56 -13.14 -17.94
CA LEU A 255 4.90 -13.73 -18.17
C LEU A 255 5.07 -14.29 -19.57
N GLU A 256 4.04 -14.91 -20.15
CA GLU A 256 4.03 -15.37 -21.54
C GLU A 256 4.22 -14.20 -22.52
N LYS A 257 3.66 -13.04 -22.21
CA LYS A 257 3.76 -11.83 -23.02
C LYS A 257 5.08 -11.08 -22.81
N ASP A 258 5.53 -11.01 -21.57
CA ASP A 258 6.74 -10.33 -21.16
C ASP A 258 7.38 -11.08 -19.98
N PRO A 259 8.44 -11.88 -20.23
CA PRO A 259 9.11 -12.65 -19.18
C PRO A 259 9.69 -11.80 -18.04
N ASP A 260 9.90 -10.50 -18.23
CA ASP A 260 10.43 -9.57 -17.23
C ASP A 260 9.33 -8.71 -16.58
N PHE A 261 8.05 -8.99 -16.86
CA PHE A 261 6.92 -8.19 -16.39
C PHE A 261 6.91 -7.96 -14.88
N PHE A 262 7.24 -8.99 -14.09
CA PHE A 262 7.19 -8.90 -12.63
C PHE A 262 8.49 -8.39 -11.99
N CYS A 263 9.51 -7.98 -12.75
CA CYS A 263 10.72 -7.36 -12.19
C CYS A 263 10.33 -6.12 -11.36
N GLY A 264 10.54 -6.22 -10.05
CA GLY A 264 10.24 -5.13 -9.11
C GLY A 264 8.75 -4.89 -8.81
N GLN A 265 7.83 -5.74 -9.26
CA GLN A 265 6.40 -5.60 -8.99
C GLN A 265 6.03 -6.07 -7.57
N ILE A 266 4.93 -5.51 -7.04
CA ILE A 266 4.30 -5.97 -5.80
C ILE A 266 2.94 -6.58 -6.15
N ILE A 267 2.77 -7.86 -5.82
CA ILE A 267 1.56 -8.63 -6.07
C ILE A 267 0.71 -8.64 -4.80
N PHE A 268 -0.53 -8.17 -4.90
CA PHE A 268 -1.52 -8.22 -3.82
C PHE A 268 -2.15 -9.60 -3.71
N GLN A 269 -2.28 -10.10 -2.49
CA GLN A 269 -3.05 -11.28 -2.11
C GLN A 269 -3.85 -10.99 -0.84
N LYS A 270 -4.76 -11.91 -0.48
CA LYS A 270 -5.47 -11.87 0.79
C LYS A 270 -5.00 -12.99 1.74
N ASP A 271 -4.78 -12.64 3.00
CA ASP A 271 -4.80 -13.59 4.11
C ASP A 271 -6.19 -13.52 4.77
N GLY A 272 -7.21 -13.90 4.01
CA GLY A 272 -8.61 -13.75 4.41
C GLY A 272 -9.58 -14.36 3.39
N TYR A 273 -10.87 -14.37 3.76
CA TYR A 273 -11.93 -14.82 2.89
C TYR A 273 -12.17 -13.87 1.71
N ASN A 274 -12.57 -14.41 0.57
CA ASN A 274 -13.16 -13.60 -0.48
C ASN A 274 -14.61 -13.20 -0.12
N MET A 275 -15.21 -12.35 -0.95
CA MET A 275 -16.60 -11.88 -0.73
C MET A 275 -17.67 -12.96 -0.79
N ALA A 276 -17.32 -14.23 -1.01
CA ALA A 276 -18.21 -15.40 -1.01
C ALA A 276 -17.81 -16.44 0.03
N LYS A 277 -17.07 -16.05 1.07
CA LYS A 277 -16.66 -16.91 2.20
C LYS A 277 -15.74 -18.08 1.79
N ARG A 278 -14.94 -17.90 0.73
CA ARG A 278 -13.96 -18.89 0.26
C ARG A 278 -12.55 -18.33 0.36
N THR A 279 -11.58 -19.21 0.34
CA THR A 279 -10.14 -18.90 0.44
C THR A 279 -9.39 -19.36 -0.80
N PRO A 280 -9.69 -18.84 -2.00
CA PRO A 280 -9.04 -19.30 -3.22
C PRO A 280 -7.53 -19.15 -3.17
N VAL A 281 -7.00 -18.23 -2.38
CA VAL A 281 -5.55 -18.03 -2.19
C VAL A 281 -4.85 -19.28 -1.66
N ALA A 282 -5.48 -20.03 -0.74
CA ALA A 282 -4.94 -21.27 -0.20
C ALA A 282 -4.68 -22.35 -1.28
N PHE A 283 -5.46 -22.31 -2.36
CA PHE A 283 -5.37 -23.26 -3.47
C PHE A 283 -4.54 -22.73 -4.64
N ALA A 284 -4.45 -21.41 -4.80
CA ALA A 284 -3.79 -20.78 -5.94
C ALA A 284 -2.30 -20.48 -5.70
N LEU A 285 -1.91 -20.19 -4.44
CA LEU A 285 -0.59 -19.65 -4.13
C LEU A 285 0.56 -20.54 -4.61
N GLY A 286 0.45 -21.86 -4.40
CA GLY A 286 1.50 -22.81 -4.83
C GLY A 286 1.72 -22.76 -6.35
N GLU A 287 0.66 -22.75 -7.14
CA GLU A 287 0.77 -22.67 -8.61
C GLU A 287 1.26 -21.29 -9.07
N GLN A 288 0.87 -20.20 -8.40
CA GLN A 288 1.40 -18.87 -8.69
C GLN A 288 2.92 -18.81 -8.45
N LEU A 289 3.40 -19.32 -7.31
CA LEU A 289 4.82 -19.37 -6.98
C LEU A 289 5.59 -20.24 -7.96
N LYS A 290 5.03 -21.41 -8.32
CA LYS A 290 5.61 -22.30 -9.31
C LYS A 290 5.77 -21.62 -10.67
N VAL A 291 4.72 -20.97 -11.18
CA VAL A 291 4.79 -20.22 -12.45
C VAL A 291 5.86 -19.13 -12.40
N LEU A 292 5.95 -18.37 -11.29
CA LEU A 292 6.99 -17.36 -11.12
C LEU A 292 8.39 -17.98 -11.13
N GLN A 293 8.60 -19.12 -10.43
CA GLN A 293 9.89 -19.84 -10.41
C GLN A 293 10.27 -20.40 -11.77
N GLU A 294 9.32 -20.90 -12.58
CA GLU A 294 9.56 -21.39 -13.94
C GLU A 294 10.15 -20.29 -14.84
N TYR A 295 9.82 -19.02 -14.58
CA TYR A 295 10.41 -17.86 -15.23
C TYR A 295 11.64 -17.28 -14.49
N GLY A 296 12.12 -17.97 -13.45
CA GLY A 296 13.32 -17.60 -12.69
C GLY A 296 13.11 -16.49 -11.66
N TYR A 297 11.87 -16.21 -11.27
CA TYR A 297 11.59 -15.21 -10.23
C TYR A 297 11.81 -15.76 -8.83
N GLN A 298 12.36 -14.90 -7.97
CA GLN A 298 12.33 -15.04 -6.52
C GLN A 298 11.27 -14.11 -5.94
N VAL A 299 10.42 -14.64 -5.06
CA VAL A 299 9.45 -13.86 -4.31
C VAL A 299 10.04 -13.48 -2.95
N VAL A 300 10.07 -12.19 -2.67
CA VAL A 300 10.67 -11.59 -1.47
C VAL A 300 9.66 -10.71 -0.73
N SER A 301 10.01 -10.23 0.48
CA SER A 301 9.23 -9.19 1.16
C SER A 301 9.34 -7.83 0.46
N VAL A 302 8.40 -6.93 0.73
CA VAL A 302 8.45 -5.57 0.16
C VAL A 302 9.68 -4.82 0.65
N ARG A 303 10.09 -5.03 1.92
CA ARG A 303 11.31 -4.43 2.47
C ARG A 303 12.55 -4.87 1.69
N GLU A 304 12.69 -6.19 1.43
CA GLU A 304 13.80 -6.72 0.63
C GLU A 304 13.76 -6.20 -0.82
N LEU A 305 12.54 -6.10 -1.40
CA LEU A 305 12.38 -5.53 -2.73
C LEU A 305 12.84 -4.06 -2.79
N MET A 306 12.56 -3.27 -1.76
CA MET A 306 12.98 -1.87 -1.66
C MET A 306 14.50 -1.70 -1.50
N GLU A 307 15.24 -2.74 -1.12
CA GLU A 307 16.71 -2.71 -1.09
C GLU A 307 17.33 -2.61 -2.48
N GLU A 308 16.62 -3.08 -3.52
CA GLU A 308 17.06 -2.92 -4.92
C GLU A 308 16.97 -1.46 -5.37
N SER A 309 15.86 -0.80 -5.09
CA SER A 309 15.65 0.63 -5.26
C SER A 309 14.42 1.09 -4.46
N PRO A 310 14.47 2.26 -3.82
CA PRO A 310 13.27 2.87 -3.25
C PRO A 310 12.41 3.58 -4.32
N PHE A 311 12.79 3.53 -5.59
CA PHE A 311 12.16 4.24 -6.70
C PHE A 311 11.63 3.28 -7.77
N ALA A 312 10.57 3.69 -8.46
CA ALA A 312 9.94 2.90 -9.51
C ALA A 312 10.57 3.11 -10.89
N ASP A 313 11.30 4.19 -11.08
CA ASP A 313 11.83 4.63 -12.37
C ASP A 313 13.35 4.91 -12.39
N VAL A 314 14.01 4.82 -11.23
CA VAL A 314 15.46 5.00 -11.09
C VAL A 314 16.06 3.76 -10.44
N GLY A 315 17.01 3.13 -11.11
CA GLY A 315 17.72 1.93 -10.66
C GLY A 315 19.17 2.21 -10.28
N GLN A 316 19.86 1.16 -9.84
CA GLN A 316 21.27 1.20 -9.42
C GLN A 316 22.25 1.58 -10.56
N ASP A 317 21.79 1.53 -11.80
CA ASP A 317 22.53 1.93 -13.00
C ASP A 317 22.53 3.44 -13.25
N ASP A 318 21.69 4.21 -12.56
CA ASP A 318 21.66 5.67 -12.71
C ASP A 318 22.84 6.32 -11.96
N PRO A 319 23.63 7.20 -12.61
CA PRO A 319 24.78 7.86 -11.96
C PRO A 319 24.46 8.67 -10.70
N LEU A 320 23.20 9.07 -10.53
CA LEU A 320 22.74 9.80 -9.33
C LEU A 320 22.14 8.88 -8.26
N PHE A 321 22.05 7.57 -8.49
CA PHE A 321 21.31 6.64 -7.65
C PHE A 321 21.66 6.77 -6.16
N GLU A 322 22.95 6.68 -5.81
CA GLU A 322 23.41 6.76 -4.42
C GLU A 322 23.01 8.08 -3.75
N LYS A 323 23.19 9.20 -4.45
CA LYS A 323 22.78 10.53 -3.97
C LYS A 323 21.28 10.61 -3.78
N LEU A 324 20.49 10.07 -4.70
CA LEU A 324 19.03 10.07 -4.62
C LEU A 324 18.55 9.20 -3.46
N VAL A 325 19.19 8.06 -3.21
CA VAL A 325 18.88 7.19 -2.05
C VAL A 325 19.19 7.91 -0.74
N GLU A 326 20.32 8.62 -0.65
CA GLU A 326 20.67 9.41 0.52
C GLU A 326 19.64 10.53 0.76
N LEU A 327 19.32 11.31 -0.26
CA LEU A 327 18.29 12.35 -0.19
C LEU A 327 16.91 11.77 0.20
N ALA A 328 16.58 10.57 -0.25
CA ALA A 328 15.34 9.90 0.14
C ALA A 328 15.35 9.45 1.60
N LYS A 329 16.49 8.97 2.12
CA LYS A 329 16.65 8.64 3.56
C LYS A 329 16.51 9.88 4.44
N ASP A 330 17.07 11.00 4.00
CA ASP A 330 16.94 12.30 4.67
C ASP A 330 15.56 12.94 4.47
N HIS A 331 14.68 12.27 3.75
CA HIS A 331 13.35 12.78 3.41
C HIS A 331 13.35 14.11 2.65
N ALA A 332 14.39 14.37 1.90
CA ALA A 332 14.52 15.56 1.06
C ALA A 332 13.83 15.40 -0.31
N ILE A 333 13.55 14.18 -0.74
CA ILE A 333 12.78 13.87 -1.95
C ILE A 333 11.39 13.45 -1.56
N VAL A 334 10.39 14.13 -2.12
CA VAL A 334 8.98 13.94 -1.76
C VAL A 334 8.11 13.80 -3.00
N PHE A 335 7.56 12.59 -3.18
CA PHE A 335 6.58 12.29 -4.21
C PHE A 335 5.45 11.44 -3.63
N SER A 336 4.23 11.63 -4.16
CA SER A 336 3.07 10.83 -3.75
C SER A 336 3.19 9.37 -4.17
N ASP A 337 3.88 9.14 -5.27
CA ASP A 337 4.31 7.84 -5.74
C ASP A 337 5.84 7.76 -5.64
N ASN A 338 6.45 6.62 -5.85
CA ASN A 338 7.90 6.49 -5.81
C ASN A 338 8.57 6.69 -7.19
N HIS A 339 7.93 7.44 -8.10
CA HIS A 339 8.49 7.83 -9.39
C HIS A 339 9.15 9.20 -9.30
N LEU A 340 10.44 9.27 -9.56
CA LEU A 340 11.21 10.52 -9.50
C LEU A 340 11.03 11.39 -10.75
N ARG A 341 10.80 10.78 -11.92
CA ARG A 341 10.62 11.49 -13.18
C ARG A 341 11.73 12.52 -13.40
N LEU A 342 12.99 12.06 -13.35
CA LEU A 342 14.17 12.92 -13.28
C LEU A 342 14.29 13.92 -14.45
N ASP A 343 13.74 13.59 -15.60
CA ASP A 343 13.82 14.43 -16.79
C ASP A 343 12.73 15.51 -16.87
N ASP A 344 11.74 15.47 -15.94
CA ASP A 344 10.76 16.54 -15.83
C ASP A 344 11.35 17.79 -15.15
N LYS A 345 10.86 18.97 -15.55
CA LYS A 345 11.21 20.23 -14.87
C LYS A 345 10.74 20.20 -13.42
N MET A 346 11.62 20.63 -12.50
CA MET A 346 11.28 20.78 -11.10
C MET A 346 10.35 21.97 -10.87
N THR A 347 9.36 21.81 -10.00
CA THR A 347 8.51 22.92 -9.56
C THR A 347 9.09 23.60 -8.32
N ILE A 348 8.66 24.84 -8.09
CA ILE A 348 9.06 25.60 -6.88
C ILE A 348 8.55 24.88 -5.60
N GLY A 349 7.40 24.22 -5.67
CA GLY A 349 6.90 23.41 -4.55
C GLY A 349 7.83 22.25 -4.18
N GLU A 350 8.34 21.54 -5.18
CA GLU A 350 9.31 20.45 -5.00
C GLU A 350 10.65 20.99 -4.47
N LEU A 351 11.11 22.12 -5.02
CA LEU A 351 12.30 22.80 -4.53
C LEU A 351 12.15 23.24 -3.06
N ALA A 352 11.00 23.77 -2.69
CA ALA A 352 10.72 24.15 -1.31
C ALA A 352 10.78 22.94 -0.36
N MET A 353 10.26 21.77 -0.77
CA MET A 353 10.34 20.53 0.01
C MET A 353 11.79 20.04 0.18
N LEU A 354 12.64 20.24 -0.82
CA LEU A 354 14.07 19.91 -0.75
C LEU A 354 14.81 20.81 0.26
N LEU A 355 14.42 22.07 0.36
CA LEU A 355 15.12 23.10 1.14
C LEU A 355 14.58 23.27 2.56
N ALA A 356 13.28 23.06 2.78
CA ALA A 356 12.66 23.26 4.08
C ALA A 356 12.95 22.11 5.05
N PRO A 357 13.23 22.39 6.35
CA PRO A 357 13.30 21.34 7.35
C PRO A 357 12.00 20.56 7.42
N LYS A 358 12.09 19.23 7.36
CA LYS A 358 10.94 18.30 7.36
C LYS A 358 9.91 18.65 8.45
N LYS A 359 10.38 18.79 9.71
CA LYS A 359 9.53 19.06 10.86
C LYS A 359 8.72 20.35 10.68
N GLU A 360 9.35 21.41 10.17
CA GLU A 360 8.70 22.70 9.94
C GLU A 360 7.66 22.62 8.81
N ALA A 361 8.01 21.99 7.69
CA ALA A 361 7.12 21.81 6.56
C ALA A 361 5.84 21.05 6.98
N ILE A 362 5.98 19.94 7.69
CA ILE A 362 4.86 19.14 8.19
C ILE A 362 4.02 19.93 9.20
N SER A 363 4.66 20.53 10.22
CA SER A 363 3.95 21.25 11.27
C SER A 363 3.08 22.38 10.72
N ARG A 364 3.61 23.18 9.78
CA ARG A 364 2.90 24.28 9.13
C ARG A 364 1.72 23.79 8.29
N ARG A 365 1.92 22.70 7.54
CA ARG A 365 0.86 22.10 6.74
C ARG A 365 -0.26 21.54 7.63
N VAL A 366 0.08 20.80 8.69
CA VAL A 366 -0.89 20.29 9.68
C VAL A 366 -1.70 21.44 10.30
N ALA A 367 -1.05 22.52 10.72
CA ALA A 367 -1.73 23.69 11.27
C ALA A 367 -2.71 24.32 10.26
N LYS A 368 -2.32 24.41 8.98
CA LYS A 368 -3.19 24.91 7.91
C LYS A 368 -4.41 24.01 7.69
N ILE A 369 -4.23 22.69 7.62
CA ILE A 369 -5.34 21.74 7.45
C ILE A 369 -6.30 21.83 8.65
N ARG A 370 -5.80 21.85 9.88
CA ARG A 370 -6.64 21.95 11.08
C ARG A 370 -7.49 23.24 11.08
N LYS A 371 -6.95 24.33 10.52
CA LYS A 371 -7.66 25.61 10.42
C LYS A 371 -8.67 25.66 9.28
N THR A 372 -8.33 25.14 8.10
CA THR A 372 -9.08 25.38 6.86
C THR A 372 -9.70 24.13 6.23
N LYS A 373 -9.38 22.94 6.76
CA LYS A 373 -9.69 21.62 6.17
C LYS A 373 -9.05 21.40 4.79
N LYS A 374 -8.14 22.27 4.37
CA LYS A 374 -7.45 22.20 3.07
C LYS A 374 -6.02 22.72 3.18
N ALA A 375 -5.08 22.03 2.56
CA ALA A 375 -3.75 22.53 2.26
C ALA A 375 -3.20 21.80 1.03
N GLY A 376 -2.42 22.51 0.22
CA GLY A 376 -1.61 21.93 -0.83
C GLY A 376 -0.47 21.10 -0.24
N ALA A 377 0.08 20.19 -1.03
CA ALA A 377 1.19 19.33 -0.62
C ALA A 377 2.41 20.15 -0.14
N TYR A 378 2.71 21.24 -0.83
CA TYR A 378 3.90 22.06 -0.62
C TYR A 378 3.71 23.27 0.30
N ASP A 379 2.49 23.52 0.75
CA ASP A 379 2.14 24.78 1.46
C ASP A 379 3.02 25.06 2.68
N GLY A 380 3.33 24.04 3.47
CA GLY A 380 4.15 24.21 4.66
C GLY A 380 5.60 24.54 4.35
N ALA A 381 6.19 23.84 3.39
CA ALA A 381 7.57 24.03 2.96
C ALA A 381 7.75 25.38 2.24
N LEU A 382 6.82 25.70 1.33
CA LEU A 382 6.86 26.96 0.59
C LEU A 382 6.75 28.16 1.52
N SER A 383 5.82 28.16 2.47
CA SER A 383 5.69 29.26 3.43
C SER A 383 6.93 29.41 4.30
N TRP A 384 7.54 28.30 4.73
CA TRP A 384 8.78 28.36 5.50
C TRP A 384 9.94 28.97 4.67
N CYS A 385 10.13 28.53 3.41
CA CYS A 385 11.15 29.09 2.53
C CYS A 385 10.95 30.58 2.24
N GLN A 386 9.72 31.03 2.07
CA GLN A 386 9.39 32.42 1.85
C GLN A 386 9.65 33.30 3.09
N GLU A 387 9.26 32.84 4.26
CA GLU A 387 9.48 33.56 5.52
C GLU A 387 10.96 33.65 5.90
N ASN A 388 11.78 32.68 5.48
CA ASN A 388 13.22 32.68 5.69
C ASN A 388 14.01 33.32 4.54
N GLY A 389 13.34 33.96 3.58
CA GLY A 389 13.98 34.67 2.48
C GLY A 389 14.73 33.79 1.47
N ILE A 390 14.48 32.46 1.48
CA ILE A 390 15.11 31.50 0.57
C ILE A 390 14.45 31.52 -0.80
N LEU A 391 13.12 31.69 -0.82
CA LEU A 391 12.32 31.84 -2.03
C LEU A 391 11.53 33.16 -2.00
N PRO A 392 11.25 33.78 -3.16
CA PRO A 392 10.45 34.99 -3.22
C PRO A 392 9.04 34.80 -2.64
N THR A 393 8.52 35.82 -1.97
CA THR A 393 7.15 35.79 -1.42
C THR A 393 6.06 35.66 -2.50
N SER A 394 6.38 36.04 -3.73
CA SER A 394 5.51 35.89 -4.92
C SER A 394 5.54 34.50 -5.55
N ALA A 395 6.46 33.62 -5.13
CA ALA A 395 6.62 32.30 -5.69
C ALA A 395 5.41 31.41 -5.40
N LYS A 396 4.95 30.64 -6.39
CA LYS A 396 3.85 29.68 -6.28
C LYS A 396 4.35 28.27 -6.53
N ALA A 397 3.77 27.31 -5.83
CA ALA A 397 4.23 25.92 -5.84
C ALA A 397 4.23 25.27 -7.23
N GLU A 398 3.26 25.61 -8.07
CA GLU A 398 3.09 25.07 -9.42
C GLU A 398 4.02 25.67 -10.49
N GLN A 399 4.71 26.76 -10.18
CA GLN A 399 5.67 27.39 -11.11
C GLN A 399 6.91 26.50 -11.24
N PHE A 400 7.51 26.49 -12.42
CA PHE A 400 8.79 25.83 -12.63
C PHE A 400 9.94 26.66 -12.06
N VAL A 401 10.99 25.94 -11.64
CA VAL A 401 12.23 26.53 -11.21
C VAL A 401 12.96 27.14 -12.42
N GLU A 402 13.37 28.41 -12.30
CA GLU A 402 14.16 29.12 -13.29
C GLU A 402 15.50 29.60 -12.73
N THR A 403 15.63 29.63 -11.41
CA THR A 403 16.85 29.99 -10.69
C THR A 403 16.95 29.16 -9.40
N LEU A 404 18.17 28.90 -8.95
CA LEU A 404 18.44 28.18 -7.73
C LEU A 404 19.19 29.08 -6.73
N PRO A 405 18.86 29.00 -5.41
CA PRO A 405 19.60 29.74 -4.39
C PRO A 405 21.05 29.24 -4.29
N GLU A 406 22.03 30.07 -4.60
CA GLU A 406 23.48 29.73 -4.67
C GLU A 406 24.02 29.12 -3.36
N ALA A 407 23.43 29.47 -2.24
CA ALA A 407 23.83 28.93 -0.93
C ALA A 407 23.66 27.41 -0.85
N TYR A 408 22.74 26.82 -1.62
CA TYR A 408 22.34 25.41 -1.54
C TYR A 408 22.69 24.59 -2.77
N PHE A 409 23.12 25.22 -3.88
CA PHE A 409 23.33 24.56 -5.16
C PHE A 409 24.65 24.98 -5.82
N GLU A 410 25.25 24.05 -6.56
CA GLU A 410 26.25 24.36 -7.57
C GLU A 410 25.56 25.06 -8.75
N GLN A 411 26.36 25.82 -9.53
CA GLN A 411 25.82 26.49 -10.71
C GLN A 411 25.37 25.47 -11.77
N THR A 412 24.14 25.61 -12.24
CA THR A 412 23.57 24.79 -13.30
C THR A 412 22.56 25.58 -14.12
N ASN A 413 22.42 25.22 -15.39
CA ASN A 413 21.37 25.68 -16.29
C ASN A 413 20.33 24.56 -16.56
N ASP A 414 20.49 23.40 -15.92
CA ASP A 414 19.55 22.30 -16.00
C ASP A 414 18.59 22.34 -14.83
N PHE A 415 17.36 22.77 -15.07
CA PHE A 415 16.28 22.87 -14.10
C PHE A 415 15.32 21.67 -14.12
N THR A 416 15.73 20.56 -14.74
CA THR A 416 15.07 19.26 -14.53
C THR A 416 15.34 18.78 -13.11
N ARG A 417 14.53 17.82 -12.62
CA ARG A 417 14.80 17.21 -11.31
C ARG A 417 16.21 16.61 -11.27
N ARG A 418 16.65 15.99 -12.36
CA ARG A 418 18.02 15.45 -12.50
C ARG A 418 19.08 16.52 -12.27
N GLY A 419 19.00 17.62 -13.00
CA GLY A 419 19.96 18.72 -12.89
C GLY A 419 19.95 19.37 -11.50
N VAL A 420 18.77 19.59 -10.93
CA VAL A 420 18.63 20.19 -9.59
C VAL A 420 19.17 19.26 -8.50
N TYR A 421 18.83 17.95 -8.52
CA TYR A 421 19.38 17.02 -7.53
C TYR A 421 20.90 16.83 -7.70
N ALA A 422 21.42 16.82 -8.94
CA ALA A 422 22.86 16.75 -9.18
C ALA A 422 23.59 17.97 -8.59
N ALA A 423 23.04 19.17 -8.75
CA ALA A 423 23.62 20.43 -8.29
C ALA A 423 23.45 20.69 -6.77
N TYR A 424 22.59 19.95 -6.07
CA TYR A 424 22.35 20.16 -4.64
C TYR A 424 23.58 19.82 -3.82
N LYS A 425 24.02 20.75 -2.95
CA LYS A 425 25.29 20.70 -2.21
C LYS A 425 25.29 19.81 -0.96
N LYS A 426 24.15 19.22 -0.63
CA LYS A 426 24.04 18.38 0.57
C LYS A 426 24.52 16.96 0.28
#